data_0c60ac88b3d984e59d0f7171035d4142
#
_entry.id   0c60ac88b3d984e59d0f7171035d4142
#
_cell.length_a   1.000
_cell.length_b   1.000
_cell.length_c   1.000
_cell.angle_alpha   90.00
_cell.angle_beta   90.00
_cell.angle_gamma   90.00
#
_symmetry.space_group_name_H-M   'P 1'
#
loop_
_entity.id
_entity.type
_entity.pdbx_description
1 polymer ?
#
loop_
_entity_poly.entity_id
_entity_poly.type
_entity_poly.pdbx_seq_one_letter_code
_entity_poly.pdbx_strand_id
1 'polypeptide(L)'
;DVLFFDTSKFLVEKAKQEDFIVMGRFADAILTNNHIPHISIFITAPEKRRVQRFLEINKNVTPNQAKKWIESEDKRHLKTYKFYTGRKWSKASNYDICINSASYGIKGSIELIIRMLQLDDRVKQLIK
;
A
#
# COMPACT_ATOMS: atom_id res chain seq x y z
N ASP A 1 16.14 -13.71 2.02
CA ASP A 1 15.00 -14.43 1.41
C ASP A 1 15.05 -14.28 -0.10
N VAL A 2 15.02 -15.41 -0.80
CA VAL A 2 15.12 -15.46 -2.26
C VAL A 2 13.94 -14.73 -2.91
N LEU A 3 12.74 -14.91 -2.38
CA LEU A 3 11.54 -14.26 -2.92
C LEU A 3 11.62 -12.72 -2.82
N PHE A 4 12.09 -12.20 -1.71
CA PHE A 4 12.28 -10.76 -1.54
C PHE A 4 13.33 -10.22 -2.51
N PHE A 5 14.44 -10.91 -2.65
CA PHE A 5 15.51 -10.54 -3.58
C PHE A 5 15.02 -10.52 -5.03
N ASP A 6 14.30 -11.57 -5.44
CA ASP A 6 13.76 -11.68 -6.80
C ASP A 6 12.71 -10.60 -7.07
N THR A 7 11.84 -10.32 -6.10
CA THR A 7 10.85 -9.23 -6.20
C THR A 7 11.53 -7.89 -6.35
N SER A 8 12.57 -7.62 -5.56
CA SER A 8 13.33 -6.37 -5.64
C SER A 8 13.96 -6.18 -7.01
N LYS A 9 14.62 -7.22 -7.51
CA LYS A 9 15.25 -7.22 -8.83
C LYS A 9 14.23 -6.97 -9.94
N PHE A 10 13.11 -7.65 -9.88
CA PHE A 10 12.02 -7.48 -10.85
C PHE A 10 11.49 -6.05 -10.88
N LEU A 11 11.21 -5.46 -9.71
CA LEU A 11 10.68 -4.10 -9.62
C LEU A 11 11.67 -3.06 -10.15
N VAL A 12 12.94 -3.20 -9.82
CA VAL A 12 13.99 -2.29 -10.30
C VAL A 12 14.11 -2.34 -11.82
N GLU A 13 14.14 -3.54 -12.40
CA GLU A 13 14.24 -3.72 -13.85
C GLU A 13 13.00 -3.17 -14.57
N LYS A 14 11.80 -3.44 -14.03
CA LYS A 14 10.55 -2.95 -14.60
C LYS A 14 10.48 -1.42 -14.58
N ALA A 15 10.94 -0.80 -13.50
CA ALA A 15 10.94 0.65 -13.36
C ALA A 15 11.83 1.36 -14.39
N LYS A 16 12.85 0.68 -14.89
CA LYS A 16 13.70 1.21 -15.96
C LYS A 16 13.04 1.17 -17.34
N GLN A 17 12.01 0.33 -17.50
CA GLN A 17 11.40 0.05 -18.80
C GLN A 17 10.09 0.77 -19.01
N GLU A 18 9.28 0.96 -17.95
CA GLU A 18 7.94 1.51 -18.08
C GLU A 18 7.41 2.08 -16.76
N ASP A 19 6.37 2.89 -16.86
CA ASP A 19 5.59 3.33 -15.70
C ASP A 19 4.62 2.23 -15.31
N PHE A 20 4.38 2.05 -14.00
CA PHE A 20 3.50 1.00 -13.53
C PHE A 20 2.95 1.33 -12.13
N ILE A 21 1.89 0.63 -11.77
CA ILE A 21 1.31 0.67 -10.43
C ILE A 21 1.57 -0.67 -9.76
N VAL A 22 2.06 -0.65 -8.54
CA VAL A 22 2.32 -1.86 -7.77
C VAL A 22 1.60 -1.78 -6.44
N MET A 23 1.00 -2.90 -6.02
CA MET A 23 0.31 -3.00 -4.74
C MET A 23 1.08 -3.94 -3.81
N GLY A 24 1.47 -3.42 -2.65
CA GLY A 24 2.21 -4.19 -1.65
C GLY A 24 3.63 -4.54 -2.08
N ARG A 25 4.07 -5.75 -1.71
CA ARG A 25 5.38 -6.33 -2.09
C ARG A 25 6.59 -5.52 -1.61
N PHE A 26 6.42 -4.72 -0.55
CA PHE A 26 7.49 -3.85 -0.03
C PHE A 26 8.01 -2.85 -1.08
N ALA A 27 7.20 -2.57 -2.10
CA ALA A 27 7.64 -1.80 -3.26
C ALA A 27 8.10 -0.39 -2.91
N ASP A 28 7.41 0.29 -1.99
CA ASP A 28 7.79 1.61 -1.53
C ASP A 28 9.21 1.65 -0.98
N ALA A 29 9.58 0.68 -0.15
CA ALA A 29 10.92 0.58 0.41
C ALA A 29 11.96 0.18 -0.65
N ILE A 30 11.62 -0.76 -1.52
CA ILE A 30 12.51 -1.20 -2.59
C ILE A 30 12.85 -0.03 -3.52
N LEU A 31 11.85 0.71 -3.97
CA LEU A 31 12.04 1.84 -4.87
C LEU A 31 12.81 2.97 -4.18
N THR A 32 12.53 3.25 -2.91
CA THR A 32 13.27 4.25 -2.13
C THR A 32 14.75 3.86 -1.99
N ASN A 33 15.02 2.61 -1.64
CA ASN A 33 16.39 2.14 -1.43
C ASN A 33 17.22 2.12 -2.72
N ASN A 34 16.57 2.02 -3.87
CA ASN A 34 17.23 2.03 -5.16
C ASN A 34 17.17 3.39 -5.86
N HIS A 35 16.76 4.44 -5.13
CA HIS A 35 16.69 5.82 -5.63
C HIS A 35 15.82 5.98 -6.88
N ILE A 36 14.75 5.18 -7.00
CA ILE A 36 13.82 5.24 -8.12
C ILE A 36 12.66 6.16 -7.76
N PRO A 37 12.41 7.24 -8.53
CA PRO A 37 11.27 8.13 -8.28
C PRO A 37 9.95 7.38 -8.31
N HIS A 38 9.10 7.62 -7.31
CA HIS A 38 7.80 6.97 -7.20
C HIS A 38 6.89 7.78 -6.29
N ILE A 39 5.61 7.47 -6.35
CA ILE A 39 4.60 8.01 -5.43
C ILE A 39 4.12 6.87 -4.55
N SER A 40 4.20 7.07 -3.23
CA SER A 40 3.77 6.07 -2.26
C SER A 40 2.47 6.49 -1.59
N ILE A 41 1.50 5.58 -1.59
CA ILE A 41 0.16 5.81 -1.05
C ILE A 41 -0.14 4.73 -0.02
N PHE A 42 -0.54 5.14 1.17
CA PHE A 42 -0.99 4.23 2.23
C PHE A 42 -2.49 4.40 2.42
N ILE A 43 -3.23 3.32 2.21
CA ILE A 43 -4.68 3.32 2.38
C ILE A 43 -5.01 2.61 3.67
N THR A 44 -5.72 3.28 4.56
CA THR A 44 -6.09 2.75 5.86
C THR A 44 -7.59 2.86 6.08
N ALA A 45 -8.10 2.15 7.07
CA ALA A 45 -9.47 2.25 7.54
C ALA A 45 -9.55 1.73 8.97
N PRO A 46 -10.50 2.24 9.80
CA PRO A 46 -10.71 1.70 11.14
C PRO A 46 -11.03 0.20 11.09
N GLU A 47 -10.59 -0.53 12.10
CA GLU A 47 -10.77 -1.98 12.18
C GLU A 47 -12.23 -2.40 12.00
N LYS A 48 -13.16 -1.68 12.63
CA LYS A 48 -14.59 -1.97 12.53
C LYS A 48 -15.07 -1.98 11.07
N ARG A 49 -14.63 -1.03 10.26
CA ARG A 49 -15.01 -0.96 8.84
C ARG A 49 -14.35 -2.06 8.03
N ARG A 50 -13.13 -2.39 8.35
CA ARG A 50 -12.38 -3.47 7.70
C ARG A 50 -13.02 -4.83 7.99
N VAL A 51 -13.46 -5.06 9.22
CA VAL A 51 -14.23 -6.25 9.60
C VAL A 51 -15.54 -6.33 8.82
N GLN A 52 -16.27 -5.23 8.76
CA GLN A 52 -17.53 -5.16 8.02
C GLN A 52 -17.36 -5.53 6.54
N ARG A 53 -16.35 -4.97 5.90
CA ARG A 53 -16.04 -5.28 4.50
C ARG A 53 -15.64 -6.75 4.31
N PHE A 54 -14.84 -7.28 5.22
CA PHE A 54 -14.44 -8.68 5.19
C PHE A 54 -15.65 -9.61 5.25
N LEU A 55 -16.64 -9.29 6.09
CA LEU A 55 -17.87 -10.07 6.22
C LEU A 55 -18.76 -9.99 4.98
N GLU A 56 -18.75 -8.87 4.27
CA GLU A 56 -19.49 -8.72 3.02
C GLU A 56 -18.95 -9.65 1.93
N ILE A 57 -17.64 -9.87 1.93
CA ILE A 57 -16.95 -10.72 0.94
C ILE A 57 -16.95 -12.18 1.37
N ASN A 58 -16.82 -12.46 2.67
CA ASN A 58 -16.68 -13.81 3.22
C ASN A 58 -17.93 -14.18 4.03
N LYS A 59 -18.89 -14.84 3.39
CA LYS A 59 -20.22 -15.09 3.98
C LYS A 59 -20.26 -16.13 5.11
N ASN A 60 -19.27 -17.00 5.18
CA ASN A 60 -19.27 -18.12 6.14
C ASN A 60 -18.40 -17.87 7.37
N VAL A 61 -18.13 -16.60 7.67
CA VAL A 61 -17.24 -16.18 8.77
C VAL A 61 -18.03 -15.35 9.78
N THR A 62 -17.83 -15.62 11.06
CA THR A 62 -18.43 -14.81 12.12
C THR A 62 -17.68 -13.48 12.30
N PRO A 63 -18.32 -12.44 12.85
CA PRO A 63 -17.63 -11.17 13.14
C PRO A 63 -16.37 -11.35 13.99
N ASN A 64 -16.41 -12.23 14.99
CA ASN A 64 -15.27 -12.48 15.87
C ASN A 64 -14.12 -13.16 15.11
N GLN A 65 -14.43 -14.11 14.25
CA GLN A 65 -13.43 -14.75 13.40
C GLN A 65 -12.78 -13.75 12.43
N ALA A 66 -13.58 -12.88 11.83
CA ALA A 66 -13.10 -11.84 10.93
C ALA A 66 -12.14 -10.88 11.64
N LYS A 67 -12.51 -10.44 12.84
CA LYS A 67 -11.68 -9.55 13.66
C LYS A 67 -10.32 -10.19 13.99
N LYS A 68 -10.33 -11.43 14.43
CA LYS A 68 -9.11 -12.15 14.77
C LYS A 68 -8.21 -12.34 13.55
N TRP A 69 -8.79 -12.66 12.41
CA TRP A 69 -8.05 -12.82 11.17
C TRP A 69 -7.37 -11.52 10.75
N ILE A 70 -8.12 -10.40 10.79
CA ILE A 70 -7.58 -9.08 10.43
C ILE A 70 -6.46 -8.66 11.37
N GLU A 71 -6.64 -8.83 12.69
CA GLU A 71 -5.59 -8.51 13.66
C GLU A 71 -4.32 -9.33 13.45
N SER A 72 -4.48 -10.63 13.15
CA SER A 72 -3.38 -11.52 12.87
C SER A 72 -2.63 -11.11 11.59
N GLU A 73 -3.36 -10.78 10.53
CA GLU A 73 -2.77 -10.33 9.27
C GLU A 73 -2.04 -9.00 9.43
N ASP A 74 -2.59 -8.06 10.19
CA ASP A 74 -1.93 -6.78 10.45
C ASP A 74 -0.62 -6.96 11.20
N LYS A 75 -0.60 -7.83 12.21
CA LYS A 75 0.63 -8.16 12.95
C LYS A 75 1.67 -8.78 12.04
N ARG A 76 1.27 -9.70 11.18
CA ARG A 76 2.15 -10.36 10.23
C ARG A 76 2.75 -9.35 9.26
N HIS A 77 1.94 -8.48 8.69
CA HIS A 77 2.39 -7.42 7.78
C HIS A 77 3.38 -6.47 8.45
N LEU A 78 3.05 -6.00 9.63
CA LEU A 78 3.91 -5.08 10.38
C LEU A 78 5.28 -5.70 10.66
N LYS A 79 5.30 -6.94 11.11
CA LYS A 79 6.51 -7.68 11.45
C LYS A 79 7.36 -7.98 10.21
N THR A 80 6.73 -8.47 9.16
CA THR A 80 7.40 -8.83 7.91
C THR A 80 7.98 -7.60 7.20
N TYR A 81 7.22 -6.53 7.15
CA TYR A 81 7.68 -5.28 6.55
C TYR A 81 8.91 -4.73 7.29
N LYS A 82 8.87 -4.71 8.62
CA LYS A 82 10.01 -4.27 9.43
C LYS A 82 11.24 -5.16 9.23
N PHE A 83 11.02 -6.47 9.15
CA PHE A 83 12.12 -7.43 8.95
C PHE A 83 12.86 -7.20 7.64
N TYR A 84 12.12 -7.04 6.54
CA TYR A 84 12.74 -6.88 5.22
C TYR A 84 13.20 -5.45 4.91
N THR A 85 12.55 -4.44 5.47
CA THR A 85 12.81 -3.05 5.09
C THR A 85 13.48 -2.22 6.19
N GLY A 86 13.45 -2.69 7.43
CA GLY A 86 13.89 -1.91 8.59
C GLY A 86 12.97 -0.76 8.96
N ARG A 87 11.85 -0.59 8.27
CA ARG A 87 10.92 0.52 8.43
C ARG A 87 9.63 0.08 9.11
N LYS A 88 8.94 1.02 9.75
CA LYS A 88 7.63 0.78 10.34
C LYS A 88 6.55 0.97 9.28
N TRP A 89 5.81 -0.09 8.96
CA TRP A 89 4.78 -0.09 7.92
C TRP A 89 3.70 0.98 8.09
N SER A 90 3.24 1.20 9.32
CA SER A 90 2.15 2.14 9.60
C SER A 90 2.62 3.58 9.85
N LYS A 91 3.89 3.90 9.62
CA LYS A 91 4.41 5.24 9.86
C LYS A 91 4.07 6.17 8.69
N ALA A 92 3.23 7.18 8.96
CA ALA A 92 2.71 8.08 7.93
C ALA A 92 3.80 8.80 7.14
N SER A 93 4.92 9.15 7.77
CA SER A 93 6.02 9.86 7.11
C SER A 93 6.78 9.02 6.08
N ASN A 94 6.48 7.72 5.98
CA ASN A 94 7.05 6.86 4.94
C ASN A 94 6.32 6.97 3.61
N TYR A 95 5.17 7.67 3.58
CA TYR A 95 4.30 7.74 2.40
C TYR A 95 4.07 9.18 1.97
N ASP A 96 3.83 9.38 0.68
CA ASP A 96 3.50 10.71 0.14
C ASP A 96 2.09 11.13 0.57
N ILE A 97 1.16 10.18 0.66
CA ILE A 97 -0.20 10.43 1.10
C ILE A 97 -0.76 9.22 1.85
N CYS A 98 -1.50 9.49 2.92
CA CYS A 98 -2.25 8.48 3.66
C CYS A 98 -3.74 8.82 3.57
N ILE A 99 -4.56 7.85 3.18
CA ILE A 99 -5.99 8.03 3.00
C ILE A 99 -6.76 7.09 3.91
N ASN A 100 -7.69 7.64 4.68
CA ASN A 100 -8.67 6.85 5.40
C ASN A 100 -9.86 6.60 4.45
N SER A 101 -9.90 5.42 3.85
CA SER A 101 -10.93 5.07 2.87
C SER A 101 -12.33 4.96 3.47
N ALA A 102 -12.45 4.80 4.79
CA ALA A 102 -13.75 4.80 5.46
C ALA A 102 -14.38 6.19 5.51
N SER A 103 -13.55 7.25 5.55
CA SER A 103 -14.03 8.63 5.58
C SER A 103 -14.61 9.08 4.24
N TYR A 104 -14.00 8.64 3.15
CA TYR A 104 -14.35 9.12 1.80
C TYR A 104 -14.99 8.06 0.92
N GLY A 105 -15.02 6.81 1.37
CA GLY A 105 -15.48 5.67 0.58
C GLY A 105 -14.47 5.32 -0.51
N ILE A 106 -14.76 4.25 -1.26
CA ILE A 106 -13.88 3.81 -2.35
C ILE A 106 -13.83 4.86 -3.46
N LYS A 107 -14.99 5.33 -3.87
CA LYS A 107 -15.12 6.32 -4.95
C LYS A 107 -14.43 7.63 -4.62
N GLY A 108 -14.67 8.16 -3.42
CA GLY A 108 -14.03 9.40 -2.96
C GLY A 108 -12.53 9.26 -2.80
N SER A 109 -12.06 8.10 -2.34
CA SER A 109 -10.63 7.82 -2.22
C SER A 109 -9.94 7.78 -3.59
N ILE A 110 -10.58 7.18 -4.58
CA ILE A 110 -10.07 7.17 -5.96
C ILE A 110 -9.98 8.60 -6.50
N GLU A 111 -11.00 9.41 -6.28
CA GLU A 111 -11.01 10.80 -6.73
C GLU A 111 -9.89 11.62 -6.08
N LEU A 112 -9.66 11.43 -4.78
CA LEU A 112 -8.55 12.10 -4.08
C LEU A 112 -7.20 11.71 -4.65
N ILE A 113 -7.00 10.44 -4.95
CA ILE A 113 -5.74 9.97 -5.56
C ILE A 113 -5.54 10.61 -6.94
N ILE A 114 -6.59 10.64 -7.77
CA ILE A 114 -6.52 11.26 -9.11
C ILE A 114 -6.16 12.74 -8.99
N ARG A 115 -6.78 13.46 -8.08
CA ARG A 115 -6.47 14.88 -7.88
C ARG A 115 -5.06 15.10 -7.38
N MET A 116 -4.59 14.27 -6.46
CA MET A 116 -3.21 14.33 -5.99
C MET A 116 -2.23 14.12 -7.13
N LEU A 117 -2.49 13.14 -8.00
CA LEU A 117 -1.64 12.87 -9.16
C LEU A 117 -1.60 14.04 -10.13
N GLN A 118 -2.72 14.74 -10.32
CA GLN A 118 -2.79 15.92 -11.19
C GLN A 118 -1.97 17.10 -10.65
N LEU A 119 -1.79 17.18 -9.33
CA LEU A 119 -1.03 18.24 -8.68
C LEU A 119 0.45 17.91 -8.51
N ASP A 120 0.82 16.66 -8.69
CA ASP A 120 2.18 16.17 -8.41
C ASP A 120 3.11 16.51 -9.58
N ASP A 121 4.17 17.26 -9.30
CA ASP A 121 5.11 17.70 -10.33
C ASP A 121 5.86 16.53 -10.97
N ARG A 122 6.04 15.42 -10.24
CA ARG A 122 6.66 14.20 -10.79
C ARG A 122 5.82 13.63 -11.92
N VAL A 123 4.50 13.64 -11.75
CA VAL A 123 3.55 13.18 -12.78
C VAL A 123 3.48 14.17 -13.94
N LYS A 124 3.43 15.47 -13.65
CA LYS A 124 3.37 16.52 -14.69
C LYS A 124 4.56 16.43 -15.64
N GLN A 125 5.73 16.05 -15.16
CA GLN A 125 6.91 15.85 -16.00
C GLN A 125 6.79 14.66 -16.95
N LEU A 126 5.98 13.65 -16.59
CA LEU A 126 5.76 12.47 -17.41
C LEU A 126 4.77 12.68 -18.54
N ILE A 127 3.89 13.69 -18.42
CA ILE A 127 2.79 13.94 -19.35
C ILE A 127 3.18 14.93 -20.47
N LYS A 128 4.40 15.34 -20.54
CA LYS A 128 4.86 16.29 -21.56
C LYS A 128 4.76 15.73 -22.98
#